data_525d5612afa9c5ea9a3633e971226677
#
_entry.id   525d5612afa9c5ea9a3633e971226677
#
_cell.length_a   1.000
_cell.length_b   1.000
_cell.length_c   1.000
_cell.angle_alpha   90.00
_cell.angle_beta   90.00
_cell.angle_gamma   90.00
#
_symmetry.space_group_name_H-M   'P 1'
#
loop_
_entity.id
_entity.type
_entity.pdbx_description
1 polymer ?
#
loop_
_entity_poly.entity_id
_entity_poly.type
_entity_poly.pdbx_seq_one_letter_code
_entity_poly.pdbx_strand_id
1 'polypeptide(L)'
;PYETQNTRMTNQCHDITVFPTKNIAAGACSGNGILFDISDPYNPERIDVVTDTGFAYWHSATFNNDGTKVVFTDEWGGGGRPRCRAWDPLNWGADAIYDIVDNKLVFKSHYKMPAPQLETENCVAHNGSIIPVPNRDIFVQAWYQGGISIMDFIDSSNPIEIAYFDRGPILSLIHISE
;
A
#
# COMPACT_ATOMS: atom_id res chain seq x y z
N PRO A 1 -11.98 1.95 -7.36
CA PRO A 1 -12.70 2.50 -8.40
C PRO A 1 -14.13 2.08 -8.40
N TYR A 2 -14.68 1.16 -9.06
CA TYR A 2 -16.05 0.67 -8.94
C TYR A 2 -17.04 1.65 -8.31
N GLU A 3 -17.13 2.87 -8.84
CA GLU A 3 -18.07 3.91 -8.41
C GLU A 3 -17.79 4.52 -7.02
N THR A 4 -16.76 4.07 -6.30
CA THR A 4 -16.52 4.55 -4.94
C THR A 4 -15.65 5.81 -4.88
N GLN A 5 -14.86 6.09 -5.93
CA GLN A 5 -14.04 7.29 -6.03
C GLN A 5 -13.66 7.62 -7.47
N ASN A 6 -13.22 8.86 -7.69
CA ASN A 6 -12.67 9.29 -8.96
C ASN A 6 -11.16 9.09 -8.97
N THR A 7 -10.69 8.06 -9.69
CA THR A 7 -9.25 7.74 -9.82
C THR A 7 -8.53 8.58 -10.87
N ARG A 8 -9.23 9.42 -11.62
CA ARG A 8 -8.66 10.18 -12.74
C ARG A 8 -7.95 11.46 -12.32
N MET A 9 -8.34 12.04 -11.20
CA MET A 9 -7.78 13.30 -10.71
C MET A 9 -7.39 13.18 -9.25
N THR A 10 -6.18 13.63 -8.98
CA THR A 10 -5.67 13.78 -7.61
C THR A 10 -5.75 15.23 -7.23
N ASN A 11 -6.51 15.55 -6.19
CA ASN A 11 -6.58 16.89 -5.62
C ASN A 11 -5.61 17.07 -4.46
N GLN A 12 -5.31 15.98 -3.76
CA GLN A 12 -4.43 15.96 -2.59
C GLN A 12 -3.88 14.56 -2.39
N CYS A 13 -2.71 14.47 -1.77
CA CYS A 13 -2.15 13.21 -1.32
C CYS A 13 -2.54 12.98 0.14
N HIS A 14 -2.88 11.73 0.48
CA HIS A 14 -3.12 11.32 1.85
C HIS A 14 -1.79 11.14 2.58
N ASP A 15 -0.83 10.52 1.91
CA ASP A 15 0.49 10.25 2.44
C ASP A 15 1.58 10.51 1.39
N ILE A 16 2.73 11.02 1.84
CA ILE A 16 3.93 11.19 1.02
C ILE A 16 5.14 10.74 1.82
N THR A 17 5.87 9.77 1.27
CA THR A 17 7.13 9.29 1.83
C THR A 17 8.30 9.75 0.97
N VAL A 18 9.34 10.28 1.61
CA VAL A 18 10.56 10.75 0.93
C VAL A 18 11.69 9.74 1.03
N PHE A 19 12.49 9.63 -0.03
CA PHE A 19 13.73 8.86 -0.07
C PHE A 19 14.90 9.81 -0.43
N PRO A 20 15.47 10.50 0.56
CA PRO A 20 16.37 11.64 0.33
C PRO A 20 17.62 11.31 -0.45
N THR A 21 18.20 10.12 -0.24
CA THR A 21 19.45 9.72 -0.89
C THR A 21 19.34 9.55 -2.41
N LYS A 22 18.11 9.45 -2.94
CA LYS A 22 17.82 9.40 -4.38
C LYS A 22 17.07 10.63 -4.88
N ASN A 23 16.79 11.58 -4.01
CA ASN A 23 15.98 12.77 -4.32
C ASN A 23 14.61 12.43 -4.91
N ILE A 24 13.97 11.37 -4.40
CA ILE A 24 12.61 10.98 -4.83
C ILE A 24 11.65 10.96 -3.66
N ALA A 25 10.37 11.14 -3.98
CA ALA A 25 9.27 10.91 -3.06
C ALA A 25 8.16 10.11 -3.74
N ALA A 26 7.42 9.33 -2.98
CA ALA A 26 6.24 8.61 -3.45
C ALA A 26 5.01 9.09 -2.69
N GLY A 27 3.94 9.40 -3.42
CA GLY A 27 2.68 9.88 -2.86
C GLY A 27 1.54 8.93 -3.14
N ALA A 28 0.80 8.57 -2.09
CA ALA A 28 -0.50 7.91 -2.19
C ALA A 28 -1.58 9.00 -2.18
N CYS A 29 -2.17 9.27 -3.33
CA CYS A 29 -2.91 10.51 -3.55
C CYS A 29 -4.37 10.22 -3.90
N SER A 30 -5.08 9.53 -3.02
CA SER A 30 -6.50 9.15 -3.13
C SER A 30 -6.81 8.29 -4.34
N GLY A 31 -6.70 8.81 -5.55
CA GLY A 31 -6.97 8.10 -6.81
C GLY A 31 -5.73 7.60 -7.56
N ASN A 32 -4.53 7.93 -7.08
CA ASN A 32 -3.27 7.72 -7.82
C ASN A 32 -2.10 7.42 -6.88
N GLY A 33 -1.16 6.60 -7.37
CA GLY A 33 0.21 6.56 -6.89
C GLY A 33 1.07 7.51 -7.74
N ILE A 34 1.91 8.31 -7.11
CA ILE A 34 2.71 9.33 -7.79
C ILE A 34 4.17 9.22 -7.36
N LEU A 35 5.08 9.29 -8.31
CA LEU A 35 6.50 9.44 -8.06
C LEU A 35 6.91 10.89 -8.34
N PHE A 36 7.66 11.49 -7.42
CA PHE A 36 8.16 12.86 -7.53
C PHE A 36 9.69 12.88 -7.55
N ASP A 37 10.25 13.80 -8.35
CA ASP A 37 11.60 14.31 -8.16
C ASP A 37 11.56 15.43 -7.11
N ILE A 38 12.39 15.32 -6.10
CA ILE A 38 12.55 16.30 -5.02
C ILE A 38 13.98 16.83 -4.95
N SER A 39 14.71 16.80 -6.06
CA SER A 39 16.06 17.40 -6.15
C SER A 39 16.05 18.88 -5.77
N ASP A 40 14.99 19.61 -6.12
CA ASP A 40 14.61 20.87 -5.52
C ASP A 40 13.37 20.68 -4.64
N PRO A 41 13.52 20.57 -3.31
CA PRO A 41 12.38 20.32 -2.42
C PRO A 41 11.37 21.47 -2.34
N TYR A 42 11.71 22.66 -2.84
CA TYR A 42 10.79 23.80 -2.93
C TYR A 42 9.93 23.73 -4.20
N ASN A 43 10.37 22.99 -5.20
CA ASN A 43 9.66 22.82 -6.48
C ASN A 43 9.64 21.34 -6.88
N PRO A 44 8.93 20.47 -6.14
CA PRO A 44 8.86 19.04 -6.46
C PRO A 44 8.18 18.81 -7.81
N GLU A 45 8.78 17.97 -8.65
CA GLU A 45 8.26 17.64 -9.96
C GLU A 45 7.63 16.25 -9.97
N ARG A 46 6.44 16.13 -10.56
CA ARG A 46 5.80 14.85 -10.77
C ARG A 46 6.44 14.16 -11.97
N ILE A 47 7.12 13.04 -11.74
CA ILE A 47 7.86 12.32 -12.79
C ILE A 47 7.12 11.08 -13.29
N ASP A 48 6.23 10.50 -12.47
CA ASP A 48 5.36 9.41 -12.92
C ASP A 48 4.06 9.35 -12.12
N VAL A 49 3.03 8.74 -12.73
CA VAL A 49 1.69 8.56 -12.14
C VAL A 49 1.13 7.21 -12.54
N VAL A 50 0.63 6.46 -11.57
CA VAL A 50 -0.03 5.18 -11.81
C VAL A 50 -1.43 5.15 -11.20
N THR A 51 -2.31 4.36 -11.80
CA THR A 51 -3.66 4.06 -11.32
C THR A 51 -3.87 2.57 -11.28
N ASP A 52 -4.75 2.11 -10.41
CA ASP A 52 -5.20 0.72 -10.36
C ASP A 52 -6.72 0.68 -10.30
N THR A 53 -7.34 -0.06 -11.20
CA THR A 53 -8.81 -0.18 -11.24
C THR A 53 -9.37 -1.00 -10.09
N GLY A 54 -8.54 -1.79 -9.40
CA GLY A 54 -8.88 -2.52 -8.17
C GLY A 54 -8.85 -1.65 -6.93
N PHE A 55 -8.10 -0.54 -6.95
CA PHE A 55 -7.94 0.33 -5.79
C PHE A 55 -9.08 1.33 -5.67
N ALA A 56 -9.56 1.53 -4.45
CA ALA A 56 -10.59 2.51 -4.13
C ALA A 56 -10.03 3.75 -3.43
N TYR A 57 -8.95 3.61 -2.66
CA TYR A 57 -8.34 4.73 -1.96
C TYR A 57 -6.84 4.52 -1.72
N TRP A 58 -6.01 5.19 -2.50
CA TRP A 58 -4.56 5.18 -2.33
C TRP A 58 -4.19 5.90 -1.04
N HIS A 59 -3.76 5.14 -0.04
CA HIS A 59 -3.64 5.60 1.33
C HIS A 59 -2.20 5.89 1.75
N SER A 60 -1.28 4.93 1.60
CA SER A 60 0.12 5.11 1.97
C SER A 60 1.07 4.62 0.87
N ALA A 61 2.30 5.13 0.92
CA ALA A 61 3.39 4.78 0.02
C ALA A 61 4.65 4.50 0.84
N THR A 62 5.30 3.35 0.62
CA THR A 62 6.51 2.99 1.37
C THR A 62 7.57 2.45 0.43
N PHE A 63 8.76 3.06 0.43
CA PHE A 63 9.90 2.55 -0.32
C PHE A 63 10.51 1.32 0.35
N ASN A 64 11.12 0.44 -0.43
CA ASN A 64 12.03 -0.57 0.10
C ASN A 64 13.35 0.05 0.59
N ASN A 65 14.24 -0.77 1.17
CA ASN A 65 15.46 -0.29 1.84
C ASN A 65 16.42 0.49 0.93
N ASP A 66 16.40 0.26 -0.37
CA ASP A 66 17.30 0.91 -1.33
C ASP A 66 16.61 1.89 -2.29
N GLY A 67 15.30 2.10 -2.12
CA GLY A 67 14.53 3.03 -2.94
C GLY A 67 14.42 2.63 -4.41
N THR A 68 14.37 1.33 -4.68
CA THR A 68 14.15 0.76 -6.02
C THR A 68 12.75 0.21 -6.21
N LYS A 69 11.99 0.11 -5.12
CA LYS A 69 10.60 -0.36 -5.12
C LYS A 69 9.75 0.54 -4.24
N VAL A 70 8.46 0.56 -4.53
CA VAL A 70 7.46 1.20 -3.67
C VAL A 70 6.24 0.30 -3.51
N VAL A 71 5.73 0.24 -2.29
CA VAL A 71 4.46 -0.42 -1.95
C VAL A 71 3.43 0.67 -1.70
N PHE A 72 2.34 0.65 -2.46
CA PHE A 72 1.16 1.49 -2.21
C PHE A 72 0.06 0.65 -1.57
N THR A 73 -0.68 1.24 -0.64
CA THR A 73 -1.79 0.57 0.05
C THR A 73 -3.14 1.11 -0.38
N ASP A 74 -4.14 0.23 -0.48
CA ASP A 74 -5.54 0.57 -0.75
C ASP A 74 -6.37 0.45 0.53
N GLU A 75 -6.73 1.58 1.12
CA GLU A 75 -7.55 1.59 2.33
C GLU A 75 -9.05 1.34 2.07
N TRP A 76 -9.48 1.23 0.87
CA TRP A 76 -10.85 1.00 0.43
C TRP A 76 -11.95 1.64 1.31
N GLY A 77 -12.23 2.90 1.05
CA GLY A 77 -13.31 3.61 1.74
C GLY A 77 -13.00 4.02 3.17
N GLY A 78 -11.71 4.24 3.49
CA GLY A 78 -11.30 4.72 4.82
C GLY A 78 -11.55 3.70 5.92
N GLY A 79 -11.31 2.43 5.64
CA GLY A 79 -11.46 1.37 6.64
C GLY A 79 -12.90 1.05 7.04
N GLY A 80 -13.89 1.51 6.30
CA GLY A 80 -15.30 1.35 6.67
C GLY A 80 -15.97 0.05 6.21
N ARG A 81 -15.30 -0.79 5.43
CA ARG A 81 -15.92 -1.97 4.82
C ARG A 81 -14.97 -3.15 4.70
N PRO A 82 -15.44 -4.39 4.98
CA PRO A 82 -14.64 -5.58 4.74
C PRO A 82 -14.36 -5.75 3.24
N ARG A 83 -13.11 -6.12 2.90
CA ARG A 83 -12.68 -6.47 1.53
C ARG A 83 -11.67 -7.62 1.55
N CYS A 84 -11.91 -8.59 2.43
CA CYS A 84 -11.07 -9.77 2.62
C CYS A 84 -11.87 -11.02 2.87
N ARG A 85 -13.14 -11.01 2.47
CA ARG A 85 -13.97 -12.22 2.51
C ARG A 85 -13.49 -13.20 1.44
N ALA A 86 -13.79 -14.46 1.59
CA ALA A 86 -13.35 -15.52 0.68
C ALA A 86 -13.72 -15.30 -0.81
N TRP A 87 -14.70 -14.45 -1.09
CA TRP A 87 -15.16 -14.13 -2.45
C TRP A 87 -14.78 -12.73 -2.93
N ASP A 88 -14.12 -11.91 -2.10
CA ASP A 88 -13.65 -10.60 -2.53
C ASP A 88 -12.42 -10.74 -3.46
N PRO A 89 -12.30 -9.93 -4.50
CA PRO A 89 -11.11 -9.89 -5.33
C PRO A 89 -9.85 -9.58 -4.52
N LEU A 90 -8.77 -10.30 -4.78
CA LEU A 90 -7.51 -10.17 -4.03
C LEU A 90 -6.78 -8.84 -4.24
N ASN A 91 -7.18 -8.04 -5.21
CA ASN A 91 -6.66 -6.71 -5.44
C ASN A 91 -7.50 -5.59 -4.79
N TRP A 92 -8.53 -5.93 -4.01
CA TRP A 92 -9.31 -4.96 -3.26
C TRP A 92 -8.78 -4.79 -1.85
N GLY A 93 -8.57 -3.52 -1.45
CA GLY A 93 -8.00 -3.25 -0.13
C GLY A 93 -6.66 -3.97 0.09
N ALA A 94 -5.82 -4.00 -0.93
CA ALA A 94 -4.56 -4.71 -1.00
C ALA A 94 -3.37 -3.74 -1.07
N ASP A 95 -2.18 -4.28 -1.01
CA ASP A 95 -0.96 -3.58 -1.39
C ASP A 95 -0.72 -3.75 -2.90
N ALA A 96 -0.19 -2.72 -3.56
CA ALA A 96 0.32 -2.80 -4.92
C ALA A 96 1.82 -2.52 -4.93
N ILE A 97 2.59 -3.43 -5.48
CA ILE A 97 4.05 -3.38 -5.50
C ILE A 97 4.51 -2.93 -6.88
N TYR A 98 5.34 -1.91 -6.90
CA TYR A 98 5.95 -1.36 -8.11
C TYR A 98 7.46 -1.34 -7.99
N ASP A 99 8.16 -1.75 -9.06
CA ASP A 99 9.57 -1.44 -9.22
C ASP A 99 9.74 -0.03 -9.80
N ILE A 100 10.82 0.65 -9.43
CA ILE A 100 11.19 1.94 -10.01
C ILE A 100 12.29 1.68 -11.03
N VAL A 101 11.95 1.80 -12.32
CA VAL A 101 12.84 1.58 -13.45
C VAL A 101 12.88 2.84 -14.30
N ASP A 102 14.04 3.43 -14.47
CA ASP A 102 14.22 4.67 -15.27
C ASP A 102 13.24 5.79 -14.85
N ASN A 103 13.07 5.98 -13.54
CA ASN A 103 12.12 6.94 -12.95
C ASN A 103 10.65 6.66 -13.31
N LYS A 104 10.30 5.41 -13.61
CA LYS A 104 8.94 4.96 -13.87
C LYS A 104 8.50 3.89 -12.87
N LEU A 105 7.25 3.96 -12.49
CA LEU A 105 6.60 2.96 -11.65
C LEU A 105 6.11 1.80 -12.52
N VAL A 106 6.76 0.66 -12.40
CA VAL A 106 6.45 -0.56 -13.15
C VAL A 106 5.72 -1.52 -12.23
N PHE A 107 4.42 -1.70 -12.46
CA PHE A 107 3.60 -2.62 -11.66
C PHE A 107 4.15 -4.05 -11.71
N LYS A 108 4.17 -4.72 -10.56
CA LYS A 108 4.65 -6.09 -10.42
C LYS A 108 3.57 -7.04 -9.92
N SER A 109 2.98 -6.75 -8.77
CA SER A 109 1.96 -7.62 -8.17
C SER A 109 1.11 -6.89 -7.14
N HIS A 110 0.04 -7.56 -6.73
CA HIS A 110 -0.68 -7.23 -5.49
C HIS A 110 -0.29 -8.20 -4.38
N TYR A 111 -0.31 -7.70 -3.14
CA TYR A 111 -0.27 -8.53 -1.96
C TYR A 111 -1.52 -8.29 -1.11
N LYS A 112 -2.15 -9.35 -0.68
CA LYS A 112 -3.30 -9.34 0.22
C LYS A 112 -3.07 -10.38 1.30
N MET A 113 -3.48 -10.10 2.55
CA MET A 113 -3.44 -11.11 3.60
C MET A 113 -4.10 -12.41 3.12
N PRO A 114 -3.45 -13.58 3.26
CA PRO A 114 -3.94 -14.83 2.67
C PRO A 114 -5.19 -15.41 3.33
N ALA A 115 -5.41 -15.10 4.61
CA ALA A 115 -6.52 -15.66 5.38
C ALA A 115 -7.80 -14.82 5.21
N PRO A 116 -8.88 -15.36 4.58
CA PRO A 116 -10.15 -14.65 4.51
C PRO A 116 -10.72 -14.37 5.90
N GLN A 117 -11.37 -13.22 6.04
CA GLN A 117 -12.00 -12.77 7.27
C GLN A 117 -13.54 -12.77 7.16
N LEU A 118 -14.22 -12.55 8.28
CA LEU A 118 -15.67 -12.48 8.32
C LEU A 118 -16.20 -11.16 7.75
N GLU A 119 -17.48 -11.14 7.39
CA GLU A 119 -18.15 -9.92 6.89
C GLU A 119 -18.18 -8.76 7.90
N THR A 120 -18.02 -9.07 9.17
CA THR A 120 -18.05 -8.10 10.27
C THR A 120 -16.69 -7.46 10.54
N GLU A 121 -15.64 -7.93 9.88
CA GLU A 121 -14.28 -7.45 10.10
C GLU A 121 -13.80 -6.61 8.94
N ASN A 122 -13.28 -5.43 9.26
CA ASN A 122 -12.52 -4.65 8.31
C ASN A 122 -11.08 -5.18 8.25
N CYS A 123 -10.58 -5.42 7.07
CA CYS A 123 -9.27 -6.00 6.84
C CYS A 123 -8.67 -5.53 5.51
N VAL A 124 -8.88 -4.28 5.18
CA VAL A 124 -8.16 -3.62 4.08
C VAL A 124 -6.77 -3.19 4.52
N ALA A 125 -5.87 -2.99 3.56
CA ALA A 125 -4.55 -2.46 3.83
C ALA A 125 -4.64 -1.05 4.43
N HIS A 126 -3.85 -0.79 5.45
CA HIS A 126 -3.73 0.52 6.07
C HIS A 126 -2.28 1.00 5.98
N ASN A 127 -1.66 1.33 7.10
CA ASN A 127 -0.25 1.70 7.11
C ASN A 127 0.65 0.46 7.14
N GLY A 128 1.81 0.58 6.55
CA GLY A 128 2.85 -0.41 6.64
C GLY A 128 4.23 0.23 6.80
N SER A 129 5.21 -0.59 7.14
CA SER A 129 6.58 -0.15 7.34
C SER A 129 7.58 -1.16 6.84
N ILE A 130 8.68 -0.67 6.28
CA ILE A 130 9.80 -1.52 5.90
C ILE A 130 10.62 -1.90 7.15
N ILE A 131 11.03 -3.16 7.23
CA ILE A 131 12.00 -3.60 8.24
C ILE A 131 13.40 -3.43 7.65
N PRO A 132 14.30 -2.70 8.30
CA PRO A 132 15.64 -2.41 7.77
C PRO A 132 16.60 -3.61 7.91
N VAL A 133 16.30 -4.68 7.17
CA VAL A 133 17.19 -5.86 7.08
C VAL A 133 18.05 -5.73 5.83
N PRO A 134 19.39 -5.77 5.94
CA PRO A 134 20.26 -5.70 4.77
C PRO A 134 19.95 -6.79 3.74
N ASN A 135 19.88 -6.38 2.46
CA ASN A 135 19.62 -7.27 1.32
C ASN A 135 18.28 -8.05 1.40
N ARG A 136 17.31 -7.52 2.13
CA ARG A 136 15.95 -8.09 2.22
C ARG A 136 14.93 -6.98 2.08
N ASP A 137 13.82 -7.27 1.42
CA ASP A 137 12.67 -6.39 1.34
C ASP A 137 11.54 -6.99 2.19
N ILE A 138 11.57 -6.65 3.48
CA ILE A 138 10.59 -7.14 4.46
C ILE A 138 9.67 -6.00 4.84
N PHE A 139 8.37 -6.20 4.68
CA PHE A 139 7.34 -5.20 4.94
C PHE A 139 6.35 -5.71 5.99
N VAL A 140 6.04 -4.88 6.97
CA VAL A 140 4.98 -5.13 7.96
C VAL A 140 3.75 -4.35 7.53
N GLN A 141 2.64 -5.04 7.32
CA GLN A 141 1.36 -4.45 6.91
C GLN A 141 0.32 -4.59 8.01
N ALA A 142 -0.35 -3.50 8.35
CA ALA A 142 -1.52 -3.50 9.22
C ALA A 142 -2.80 -3.66 8.39
N TRP A 143 -3.70 -4.54 8.83
CA TRP A 143 -4.96 -4.89 8.16
C TRP A 143 -6.19 -4.56 9.02
N TYR A 144 -6.15 -3.50 9.80
CA TYR A 144 -7.24 -3.18 10.74
C TYR A 144 -7.57 -4.36 11.67
N GLN A 145 -8.81 -4.88 11.58
CA GLN A 145 -9.24 -6.03 12.39
C GLN A 145 -8.59 -7.35 11.95
N GLY A 146 -8.12 -7.45 10.71
CA GLY A 146 -7.35 -8.59 10.22
C GLY A 146 -5.94 -8.73 10.81
N GLY A 147 -5.55 -7.80 11.71
CA GLY A 147 -4.27 -7.88 12.41
C GLY A 147 -3.11 -7.34 11.59
N ILE A 148 -1.98 -8.01 11.65
CA ILE A 148 -0.76 -7.66 10.90
C ILE A 148 -0.20 -8.88 10.18
N SER A 149 0.40 -8.64 9.02
CA SER A 149 1.22 -9.62 8.33
C SER A 149 2.60 -9.04 8.02
N ILE A 150 3.56 -9.92 7.88
CA ILE A 150 4.92 -9.61 7.45
C ILE A 150 5.14 -10.31 6.13
N MET A 151 5.40 -9.54 5.07
CA MET A 151 5.71 -10.08 3.75
C MET A 151 7.17 -9.88 3.39
N ASP A 152 7.74 -10.84 2.69
CA ASP A 152 8.99 -10.73 1.95
C ASP A 152 8.65 -10.47 0.48
N PHE A 153 9.10 -9.34 -0.07
CA PHE A 153 8.87 -8.94 -1.45
C PHE A 153 10.17 -8.68 -2.21
N ILE A 154 11.25 -9.41 -1.82
CA ILE A 154 12.51 -9.37 -2.57
C ILE A 154 12.28 -9.70 -4.05
N ASP A 155 11.38 -10.63 -4.34
CA ASP A 155 10.74 -10.79 -5.64
C ASP A 155 9.43 -10.01 -5.66
N SER A 156 9.45 -8.81 -6.21
CA SER A 156 8.28 -7.93 -6.28
C SER A 156 7.11 -8.50 -7.09
N SER A 157 7.36 -9.53 -7.92
CA SER A 157 6.32 -10.22 -8.69
C SER A 157 5.65 -11.36 -7.90
N ASN A 158 6.26 -11.81 -6.81
CA ASN A 158 5.79 -12.93 -6.02
C ASN A 158 6.04 -12.72 -4.52
N PRO A 159 5.38 -11.73 -3.90
CA PRO A 159 5.51 -11.48 -2.47
C PRO A 159 4.93 -12.64 -1.67
N ILE A 160 5.59 -13.00 -0.57
CA ILE A 160 5.19 -14.11 0.30
C ILE A 160 5.00 -13.64 1.74
N GLU A 161 3.93 -14.10 2.39
CA GLU A 161 3.79 -13.93 3.83
C GLU A 161 4.78 -14.83 4.56
N ILE A 162 5.57 -14.24 5.45
CA ILE A 162 6.54 -14.97 6.28
C ILE A 162 6.15 -15.03 7.75
N ALA A 163 5.26 -14.16 8.20
CA ALA A 163 4.68 -14.19 9.53
C ALA A 163 3.38 -13.38 9.57
N TYR A 164 2.53 -13.66 10.54
CA TYR A 164 1.32 -12.90 10.79
C TYR A 164 0.95 -12.94 12.28
N PHE A 165 0.11 -11.99 12.69
CA PHE A 165 -0.56 -12.00 13.98
C PHE A 165 -1.98 -11.47 13.80
N ASP A 166 -2.96 -12.32 14.14
CA ASP A 166 -4.38 -11.99 14.16
C ASP A 166 -4.97 -12.48 15.47
N ARG A 167 -5.75 -11.62 16.13
CA ARG A 167 -6.44 -11.96 17.39
C ARG A 167 -7.78 -12.66 17.17
N GLY A 168 -8.20 -12.79 15.91
CA GLY A 168 -9.53 -13.23 15.55
C GLY A 168 -10.59 -12.13 15.72
N PRO A 169 -11.87 -12.48 15.49
CA PRO A 169 -12.96 -11.50 15.43
C PRO A 169 -13.06 -10.62 16.66
N ILE A 170 -13.07 -9.31 16.45
CA ILE A 170 -13.31 -8.30 17.49
C ILE A 170 -14.59 -7.53 17.19
N LEU A 171 -15.45 -7.36 18.22
CA LEU A 171 -16.78 -6.77 18.06
C LEU A 171 -16.78 -5.25 17.90
N SER A 172 -15.67 -4.58 18.06
CA SER A 172 -15.56 -3.13 17.87
C SER A 172 -14.23 -2.73 17.26
N LEU A 173 -14.27 -1.75 16.35
CA LEU A 173 -13.10 -1.03 15.87
C LEU A 173 -12.53 -0.19 17.03
N ILE A 174 -11.61 -0.76 17.78
CA ILE A 174 -10.65 0.07 18.49
C ILE A 174 -9.58 0.37 17.46
N HIS A 175 -9.44 1.63 17.08
CA HIS A 175 -8.30 2.06 16.30
C HIS A 175 -7.02 1.64 17.04
N ILE A 176 -6.40 0.57 16.55
CA ILE A 176 -5.00 0.31 16.81
C ILE A 176 -4.28 0.98 15.64
N SER A 177 -4.46 2.29 15.56
CA SER A 177 -3.67 3.15 14.72
C SER A 177 -2.78 3.92 15.67
N GLU A 178 -1.56 3.53 15.78
CA GLU A 178 -0.40 4.42 16.00
C GLU A 178 0.80 3.56 16.34
#